data_70159a7f35b03e72dfbf32eb8c305984
#
_entry.id   70159a7f35b03e72dfbf32eb8c305984
#
_cell.length_a   1.000
_cell.length_b   1.000
_cell.length_c   1.000
_cell.angle_alpha   90.00
_cell.angle_beta   90.00
_cell.angle_gamma   90.00
#
_symmetry.space_group_name_H-M   'P 1'
#
loop_
_entity.id
_entity.type
_entity.pdbx_description
1 polymer ?
#
loop_
_entity_poly.entity_id
_entity_poly.type
_entity_poly.pdbx_seq_one_letter_code
_entity_poly.pdbx_strand_id
1 'polypeptide(L)'
;MKKLALVIPVYNEEGNIEKVINDWKNILSKKDFDIIVINDGSTDNTSVILKKLKKKIKNIKILNKLNGGHGETIYLGYVYSIKNKYKFIFQVDSDDQFSSEDFRRIWRLRNKNYDLILGYRHNRKDPIIRLFLSKIVLRIFFLFYFNKNITDANIPFRLIKKNFLEKFIKLSSNKYIAPNILITLFSKKTLFIKVKHFQRSKGNINWPIKKLFNFGVKLILEIVEWKNVISKQFKKSQGNS
;
A
#
# COMPACT_ATOMS: atom_id res chain seq x y z
N MET A 1 11.02 19.04 9.20
CA MET A 1 10.52 17.65 9.17
C MET A 1 9.43 17.58 8.11
N LYS A 2 9.62 16.80 7.02
CA LYS A 2 8.65 16.75 5.93
C LYS A 2 7.33 16.11 6.36
N LYS A 3 6.24 16.64 5.82
CA LYS A 3 4.91 16.29 6.30
C LYS A 3 4.37 15.00 5.70
N LEU A 4 4.70 14.71 4.43
CA LEU A 4 4.13 13.60 3.66
C LEU A 4 5.21 12.81 2.93
N ALA A 5 5.21 11.49 3.06
CA ALA A 5 5.86 10.55 2.16
C ALA A 5 4.82 9.95 1.21
N LEU A 6 5.00 10.11 -0.09
CA LEU A 6 4.27 9.37 -1.10
C LEU A 6 5.09 8.13 -1.48
N VAL A 7 4.63 6.95 -1.09
CA VAL A 7 5.31 5.66 -1.33
C VAL A 7 4.75 5.00 -2.58
N ILE A 8 5.63 4.73 -3.55
CA ILE A 8 5.28 4.11 -4.84
C ILE A 8 6.19 2.88 -5.04
N PRO A 9 5.68 1.65 -4.85
CA PRO A 9 6.37 0.43 -5.26
C PRO A 9 6.36 0.32 -6.79
N VAL A 10 7.49 -0.08 -7.38
CA VAL A 10 7.66 -0.13 -8.83
C VAL A 10 8.39 -1.40 -9.23
N TYR A 11 7.85 -2.13 -10.22
CA TYR A 11 8.51 -3.24 -10.90
C TYR A 11 8.04 -3.33 -12.36
N ASN A 12 8.95 -3.10 -13.31
CA ASN A 12 8.68 -3.14 -14.75
C ASN A 12 7.49 -2.27 -15.18
N GLU A 13 7.60 -0.97 -14.93
CA GLU A 13 6.57 0.03 -15.19
C GLU A 13 7.07 1.16 -16.13
N GLU A 14 7.97 0.85 -17.07
CA GLU A 14 8.53 1.83 -18.02
C GLU A 14 7.45 2.62 -18.76
N GLY A 15 6.30 2.00 -19.03
CA GLY A 15 5.18 2.62 -19.75
C GLY A 15 4.35 3.59 -18.92
N ASN A 16 4.38 3.53 -17.57
CA ASN A 16 3.48 4.27 -16.70
C ASN A 16 4.21 5.22 -15.74
N ILE A 17 5.41 4.85 -15.30
CA ILE A 17 6.05 5.49 -14.14
C ILE A 17 6.33 6.98 -14.31
N GLU A 18 6.67 7.44 -15.50
CA GLU A 18 6.92 8.86 -15.76
C GLU A 18 5.65 9.68 -15.61
N LYS A 19 4.54 9.23 -16.20
CA LYS A 19 3.23 9.87 -16.07
C LYS A 19 2.79 9.90 -14.60
N VAL A 20 2.84 8.77 -13.91
CA VAL A 20 2.42 8.65 -12.51
C VAL A 20 3.19 9.63 -11.62
N ILE A 21 4.51 9.68 -11.72
CA ILE A 21 5.33 10.60 -10.91
C ILE A 21 5.00 12.07 -11.21
N ASN A 22 4.80 12.43 -12.48
CA ASN A 22 4.47 13.81 -12.86
C ASN A 22 3.08 14.23 -12.35
N ASP A 23 2.08 13.36 -12.47
CA ASP A 23 0.72 13.61 -11.96
C ASP A 23 0.73 13.83 -10.43
N TRP A 24 1.43 12.98 -9.70
CA TRP A 24 1.56 13.12 -8.25
C TRP A 24 2.37 14.34 -7.83
N LYS A 25 3.45 14.67 -8.54
CA LYS A 25 4.21 15.89 -8.33
C LYS A 25 3.31 17.13 -8.47
N ASN A 26 2.47 17.17 -9.48
CA ASN A 26 1.56 18.31 -9.73
C ASN A 26 0.53 18.46 -8.60
N ILE A 27 -0.13 17.37 -8.19
CA ILE A 27 -1.11 17.37 -7.09
C ILE A 27 -0.48 17.77 -5.77
N LEU A 28 0.76 17.41 -5.54
CA LEU A 28 1.48 17.66 -4.29
C LEU A 28 2.26 18.98 -4.28
N SER A 29 2.34 19.73 -5.40
CA SER A 29 3.21 20.89 -5.59
C SER A 29 3.14 21.96 -4.50
N LYS A 30 1.97 22.14 -3.87
CA LYS A 30 1.74 23.09 -2.77
C LYS A 30 1.91 22.47 -1.37
N LYS A 31 2.55 21.30 -1.25
CA LYS A 31 2.69 20.57 0.02
C LYS A 31 4.16 20.27 0.31
N ASP A 32 4.48 20.10 1.57
CA ASP A 32 5.78 19.61 2.00
C ASP A 32 5.79 18.08 1.93
N PHE A 33 6.43 17.52 0.88
CA PHE A 33 6.40 16.10 0.56
C PHE A 33 7.70 15.59 -0.03
N ASP A 34 7.88 14.27 0.01
CA ASP A 34 8.79 13.54 -0.85
C ASP A 34 8.05 12.39 -1.56
N ILE A 35 8.42 12.11 -2.79
CA ILE A 35 8.03 10.91 -3.52
C ILE A 35 9.11 9.86 -3.25
N ILE A 36 8.72 8.76 -2.61
CA ILE A 36 9.59 7.63 -2.26
C ILE A 36 9.28 6.49 -3.23
N VAL A 37 10.11 6.32 -4.23
CA VAL A 37 9.99 5.25 -5.20
C VAL A 37 10.85 4.09 -4.78
N ILE A 38 10.26 2.90 -4.64
CA ILE A 38 11.00 1.67 -4.34
C ILE A 38 11.01 0.80 -5.60
N ASN A 39 12.16 0.75 -6.26
CA ASN A 39 12.36 -0.05 -7.45
C ASN A 39 12.75 -1.47 -7.06
N ASP A 40 11.85 -2.41 -7.30
CA ASP A 40 11.95 -3.83 -6.94
C ASP A 40 12.71 -4.65 -7.99
N GLY A 41 13.89 -4.16 -8.39
CA GLY A 41 14.75 -4.87 -9.32
C GLY A 41 14.19 -4.92 -10.75
N SER A 42 13.63 -3.79 -11.25
CA SER A 42 13.11 -3.72 -12.62
C SER A 42 14.16 -4.07 -13.65
N THR A 43 13.75 -4.86 -14.66
CA THR A 43 14.58 -5.37 -15.76
C THR A 43 14.35 -4.65 -17.09
N ASP A 44 13.30 -3.81 -17.16
CA ASP A 44 12.98 -2.93 -18.29
C ASP A 44 13.64 -1.53 -18.13
N ASN A 45 13.21 -0.54 -18.92
CA ASN A 45 13.73 0.83 -18.87
C ASN A 45 13.28 1.63 -17.64
N THR A 46 12.51 1.06 -16.71
CA THR A 46 12.04 1.75 -15.49
C THR A 46 13.18 2.44 -14.74
N SER A 47 14.30 1.74 -14.53
CA SER A 47 15.46 2.29 -13.81
C SER A 47 16.09 3.50 -14.51
N VAL A 48 16.13 3.50 -15.84
CA VAL A 48 16.64 4.62 -16.65
C VAL A 48 15.72 5.82 -16.53
N ILE A 49 14.41 5.62 -16.62
CA ILE A 49 13.41 6.67 -16.48
C ILE A 49 13.47 7.30 -15.10
N LEU A 50 13.54 6.49 -14.05
CA LEU A 50 13.66 6.96 -12.67
C LEU A 50 14.92 7.81 -12.44
N LYS A 51 16.07 7.42 -13.01
CA LYS A 51 17.31 8.20 -12.94
C LYS A 51 17.14 9.58 -13.60
N LYS A 52 16.46 9.66 -14.78
CA LYS A 52 16.16 10.92 -15.46
C LYS A 52 15.24 11.81 -14.61
N LEU A 53 14.19 11.25 -14.02
CA LEU A 53 13.25 11.98 -13.17
C LEU A 53 13.94 12.51 -11.90
N LYS A 54 14.86 11.74 -11.30
CA LYS A 54 15.62 12.18 -10.12
C LYS A 54 16.45 13.43 -10.39
N LYS A 55 16.98 13.61 -11.61
CA LYS A 55 17.71 14.83 -11.99
C LYS A 55 16.79 16.06 -12.10
N LYS A 56 15.51 15.85 -12.47
CA LYS A 56 14.53 16.92 -12.71
C LYS A 56 13.67 17.28 -11.49
N ILE A 57 13.54 16.38 -10.52
CA ILE A 57 12.62 16.49 -9.39
C ILE A 57 13.40 16.40 -8.09
N LYS A 58 13.55 17.52 -7.35
CA LYS A 58 14.35 17.61 -6.11
C LYS A 58 13.85 16.69 -4.99
N ASN A 59 12.53 16.54 -4.87
CA ASN A 59 11.87 15.80 -3.79
C ASN A 59 11.48 14.37 -4.15
N ILE A 60 12.22 13.75 -5.08
CA ILE A 60 12.12 12.31 -5.35
C ILE A 60 13.28 11.56 -4.69
N LYS A 61 12.96 10.46 -4.01
CA LYS A 61 13.90 9.51 -3.42
C LYS A 61 13.71 8.16 -4.08
N ILE A 62 14.75 7.58 -4.62
CA ILE A 62 14.70 6.28 -5.28
C ILE A 62 15.51 5.29 -4.46
N LEU A 63 14.86 4.22 -4.04
CA LEU A 63 15.45 3.09 -3.34
C LEU A 63 15.43 1.89 -4.31
N ASN A 64 16.61 1.39 -4.66
CA ASN A 64 16.72 0.19 -5.48
C ASN A 64 16.97 -1.02 -4.58
N LYS A 65 16.35 -2.14 -4.89
CA LYS A 65 16.56 -3.42 -4.22
C LYS A 65 16.51 -4.56 -5.24
N LEU A 66 16.97 -5.74 -4.86
CA LEU A 66 16.71 -6.96 -5.61
C LEU A 66 15.22 -7.29 -5.56
N ASN A 67 14.69 -7.95 -6.60
CA ASN A 67 13.28 -8.33 -6.64
C ASN A 67 12.94 -9.24 -5.45
N GLY A 68 12.03 -8.78 -4.61
CA GLY A 68 11.53 -9.49 -3.43
C GLY A 68 10.01 -9.50 -3.36
N GLY A 69 9.37 -8.91 -4.38
CA GLY A 69 7.93 -8.86 -4.51
C GLY A 69 7.27 -7.64 -3.87
N HIS A 70 6.02 -7.45 -4.25
CA HIS A 70 5.25 -6.25 -3.94
C HIS A 70 5.11 -5.95 -2.43
N GLY A 71 4.88 -7.00 -1.61
CA GLY A 71 4.72 -6.83 -0.16
C GLY A 71 5.98 -6.31 0.52
N GLU A 72 7.13 -6.90 0.23
CA GLU A 72 8.42 -6.47 0.76
C GLU A 72 8.75 -5.04 0.32
N THR A 73 8.45 -4.73 -0.93
CA THR A 73 8.70 -3.41 -1.53
C THR A 73 7.89 -2.31 -0.84
N ILE A 74 6.62 -2.54 -0.57
CA ILE A 74 5.77 -1.63 0.23
C ILE A 74 6.31 -1.50 1.65
N TYR A 75 6.63 -2.61 2.29
CA TYR A 75 7.13 -2.63 3.67
C TYR A 75 8.42 -1.81 3.80
N LEU A 76 9.36 -1.94 2.86
CA LEU A 76 10.57 -1.12 2.81
C LEU A 76 10.24 0.37 2.72
N GLY A 77 9.28 0.76 1.89
CA GLY A 77 8.80 2.14 1.78
C GLY A 77 8.22 2.67 3.09
N TYR A 78 7.49 1.84 3.82
CA TYR A 78 6.96 2.18 5.15
C TYR A 78 8.07 2.37 6.19
N VAL A 79 9.02 1.43 6.26
CA VAL A 79 10.18 1.51 7.17
C VAL A 79 11.01 2.77 6.88
N TYR A 80 11.30 3.03 5.59
CA TYR A 80 12.00 4.24 5.18
C TYR A 80 11.28 5.51 5.63
N SER A 81 9.95 5.56 5.46
CA SER A 81 9.15 6.71 5.83
C SER A 81 9.16 6.97 7.35
N ILE A 82 9.11 5.92 8.16
CA ILE A 82 9.20 6.04 9.62
C ILE A 82 10.60 6.50 10.06
N LYS A 83 11.67 5.89 9.52
CA LYS A 83 13.06 6.28 9.83
C LYS A 83 13.32 7.76 9.51
N ASN A 84 12.75 8.27 8.43
CA ASN A 84 12.88 9.67 8.01
C ASN A 84 11.83 10.61 8.64
N LYS A 85 11.06 10.14 9.62
CA LYS A 85 10.15 10.92 10.48
C LYS A 85 9.03 11.65 9.72
N TYR A 86 8.51 11.12 8.60
CA TYR A 86 7.34 11.68 7.92
C TYR A 86 6.10 11.57 8.81
N LYS A 87 5.28 12.63 8.83
CA LYS A 87 4.06 12.68 9.66
C LYS A 87 2.93 11.84 9.09
N PHE A 88 2.82 11.80 7.77
CA PHE A 88 1.84 11.04 7.02
C PHE A 88 2.52 10.23 5.92
N ILE A 89 2.03 9.04 5.69
CA ILE A 89 2.48 8.17 4.62
C ILE A 89 1.29 7.90 3.70
N PHE A 90 1.43 8.21 2.43
CA PHE A 90 0.45 7.87 1.42
C PHE A 90 1.04 6.84 0.46
N GLN A 91 0.37 5.71 0.29
CA GLN A 91 0.81 4.67 -0.64
C GLN A 91 -0.13 4.61 -1.83
N VAL A 92 0.46 4.48 -3.02
CA VAL A 92 -0.21 4.24 -4.29
C VAL A 92 0.66 3.36 -5.17
N ASP A 93 0.05 2.54 -6.03
CA ASP A 93 0.76 1.74 -7.02
C ASP A 93 1.18 2.57 -8.24
N SER A 94 2.12 2.04 -9.03
CA SER A 94 2.75 2.69 -10.18
C SER A 94 2.04 2.43 -11.52
N ASP A 95 0.89 1.76 -11.53
CA ASP A 95 0.19 1.26 -12.70
C ASP A 95 -0.84 2.23 -13.32
N ASP A 96 -0.89 3.46 -12.83
CA ASP A 96 -1.80 4.52 -13.28
C ASP A 96 -3.30 4.20 -13.15
N GLN A 97 -3.67 3.28 -12.26
CA GLN A 97 -5.08 2.89 -12.07
C GLN A 97 -5.86 3.81 -11.10
N PHE A 98 -5.21 4.75 -10.43
CA PHE A 98 -5.85 5.67 -9.48
C PHE A 98 -5.67 7.13 -9.88
N SER A 99 -6.76 7.91 -9.74
CA SER A 99 -6.70 9.35 -9.95
C SER A 99 -5.98 10.04 -8.80
N SER A 100 -4.91 10.77 -9.09
CA SER A 100 -4.21 11.60 -8.11
C SER A 100 -5.12 12.69 -7.51
N GLU A 101 -6.17 13.13 -8.22
CA GLU A 101 -7.15 14.12 -7.74
C GLU A 101 -7.93 13.63 -6.51
N ASP A 102 -8.23 12.34 -6.40
CA ASP A 102 -8.94 11.78 -5.25
C ASP A 102 -8.12 11.89 -3.95
N PHE A 103 -6.80 12.05 -4.04
CA PHE A 103 -5.94 12.32 -2.90
C PHE A 103 -6.37 13.59 -2.15
N ARG A 104 -6.85 14.63 -2.81
CA ARG A 104 -7.28 15.89 -2.17
C ARG A 104 -8.36 15.65 -1.12
N ARG A 105 -9.30 14.74 -1.40
CA ARG A 105 -10.40 14.38 -0.47
C ARG A 105 -9.85 13.66 0.75
N ILE A 106 -8.97 12.68 0.56
CA ILE A 106 -8.30 11.97 1.65
C ILE A 106 -7.43 12.92 2.48
N TRP A 107 -6.68 13.81 1.82
CA TRP A 107 -5.79 14.74 2.50
C TRP A 107 -6.50 15.75 3.41
N ARG A 108 -7.71 16.20 3.05
CA ARG A 108 -8.53 17.08 3.91
C ARG A 108 -8.85 16.43 5.26
N LEU A 109 -8.96 15.10 5.29
CA LEU A 109 -9.33 14.34 6.48
C LEU A 109 -8.14 13.88 7.32
N ARG A 110 -6.90 14.16 6.92
CA ARG A 110 -5.66 13.68 7.55
C ARG A 110 -5.53 13.97 9.05
N ASN A 111 -6.12 15.06 9.52
CA ASN A 111 -6.07 15.46 10.93
C ASN A 111 -7.23 14.91 11.77
N LYS A 112 -8.21 14.25 11.14
CA LYS A 112 -9.32 13.60 11.85
C LYS A 112 -8.81 12.38 12.63
N ASN A 113 -9.62 11.87 13.54
CA ASN A 113 -9.24 10.79 14.45
C ASN A 113 -9.33 9.40 13.79
N TYR A 114 -8.64 9.23 12.64
CA TYR A 114 -8.47 7.96 11.95
C TYR A 114 -6.99 7.60 11.92
N ASP A 115 -6.68 6.33 12.10
CA ASP A 115 -5.33 5.78 11.95
C ASP A 115 -4.99 5.57 10.47
N LEU A 116 -6.01 5.17 9.71
CA LEU A 116 -5.93 4.75 8.32
C LEU A 116 -7.13 5.29 7.55
N ILE A 117 -6.86 5.93 6.41
CA ILE A 117 -7.90 6.34 5.46
C ILE A 117 -7.62 5.62 4.14
N LEU A 118 -8.57 4.78 3.71
CA LEU A 118 -8.48 3.95 2.51
C LEU A 118 -9.41 4.46 1.42
N GLY A 119 -8.94 4.47 0.19
CA GLY A 119 -9.84 4.45 -0.93
C GLY A 119 -10.64 3.13 -0.96
N TYR A 120 -11.80 3.08 -1.61
CA TYR A 120 -12.40 1.84 -2.07
C TYR A 120 -12.89 1.98 -3.51
N ARG A 121 -12.68 0.91 -4.28
CA ARG A 121 -13.01 0.89 -5.71
C ARG A 121 -14.48 0.58 -5.90
N HIS A 122 -15.25 1.56 -6.39
CA HIS A 122 -16.71 1.39 -6.53
C HIS A 122 -17.06 0.48 -7.70
N ASN A 123 -16.47 0.67 -8.87
CA ASN A 123 -16.77 -0.08 -10.09
C ASN A 123 -15.51 -0.84 -10.56
N ARG A 124 -15.21 -1.97 -9.90
CA ARG A 124 -14.10 -2.82 -10.33
C ARG A 124 -14.49 -3.60 -11.58
N LYS A 125 -13.67 -3.49 -12.63
CA LYS A 125 -13.79 -4.27 -13.88
C LYS A 125 -12.79 -5.45 -13.89
N ASP A 126 -12.56 -6.07 -12.75
CA ASP A 126 -11.70 -7.27 -12.67
C ASP A 126 -12.46 -8.52 -13.16
N PRO A 127 -11.74 -9.57 -13.60
CA PRO A 127 -12.35 -10.86 -13.90
C PRO A 127 -13.22 -11.38 -12.75
N ILE A 128 -14.36 -12.00 -13.06
CA ILE A 128 -15.36 -12.44 -12.06
C ILE A 128 -14.76 -13.33 -10.98
N ILE A 129 -13.88 -14.27 -11.35
CA ILE A 129 -13.21 -15.17 -10.39
C ILE A 129 -12.34 -14.39 -9.39
N ARG A 130 -11.63 -13.36 -9.84
CA ARG A 130 -10.80 -12.52 -8.98
C ARG A 130 -11.65 -11.66 -8.05
N LEU A 131 -12.81 -11.18 -8.53
CA LEU A 131 -13.78 -10.46 -7.72
C LEU A 131 -14.40 -11.37 -6.65
N PHE A 132 -14.76 -12.59 -7.01
CA PHE A 132 -15.32 -13.57 -6.09
C PHE A 132 -14.34 -13.89 -4.95
N LEU A 133 -13.12 -14.30 -5.26
CA LEU A 133 -12.09 -14.63 -4.26
C LEU A 133 -11.76 -13.43 -3.37
N SER A 134 -11.56 -12.23 -3.93
CA SER A 134 -11.11 -11.07 -3.16
C SER A 134 -12.24 -10.36 -2.40
N LYS A 135 -13.46 -10.34 -2.93
CA LYS A 135 -14.60 -9.64 -2.29
C LYS A 135 -15.41 -10.54 -1.37
N ILE A 136 -15.66 -11.77 -1.76
CA ILE A 136 -16.56 -12.65 -1.02
C ILE A 136 -15.76 -13.50 -0.02
N VAL A 137 -14.82 -14.31 -0.50
CA VAL A 137 -14.10 -15.24 0.37
C VAL A 137 -13.29 -14.50 1.44
N LEU A 138 -12.49 -13.51 1.07
CA LEU A 138 -11.70 -12.74 2.05
C LEU A 138 -12.60 -11.90 2.98
N ARG A 139 -13.69 -11.34 2.47
CA ARG A 139 -14.62 -10.57 3.31
C ARG A 139 -15.31 -11.44 4.36
N ILE A 140 -15.77 -12.63 3.97
CA ILE A 140 -16.34 -13.62 4.88
C ILE A 140 -15.29 -14.03 5.92
N PHE A 141 -14.08 -14.36 5.49
CA PHE A 141 -12.97 -14.69 6.39
C PHE A 141 -12.67 -13.56 7.39
N PHE A 142 -12.61 -12.30 6.94
CA PHE A 142 -12.37 -11.17 7.84
C PHE A 142 -13.52 -10.95 8.84
N LEU A 143 -14.75 -11.15 8.39
CA LEU A 143 -15.92 -11.02 9.25
C LEU A 143 -15.91 -12.06 10.38
N PHE A 144 -15.77 -13.34 10.03
CA PHE A 144 -15.82 -14.41 11.02
C PHE A 144 -14.57 -14.51 11.88
N TYR A 145 -13.38 -14.28 11.30
CA TYR A 145 -12.13 -14.48 12.02
C TYR A 145 -11.66 -13.24 12.81
N PHE A 146 -12.00 -12.03 12.36
CA PHE A 146 -11.61 -10.76 12.99
C PHE A 146 -12.78 -9.91 13.49
N ASN A 147 -14.00 -10.32 13.26
CA ASN A 147 -15.20 -9.50 13.47
C ASN A 147 -15.11 -8.12 12.76
N LYS A 148 -14.59 -8.11 11.53
CA LYS A 148 -14.38 -6.89 10.74
C LYS A 148 -15.01 -7.00 9.36
N ASN A 149 -15.92 -6.07 9.05
CA ASN A 149 -16.49 -5.95 7.72
C ASN A 149 -15.62 -5.04 6.85
N ILE A 150 -14.67 -5.63 6.12
CA ILE A 150 -13.72 -4.90 5.27
C ILE A 150 -14.04 -5.19 3.81
N THR A 151 -14.32 -4.13 3.05
CA THR A 151 -14.74 -4.25 1.65
C THR A 151 -13.56 -4.39 0.69
N ASP A 152 -12.45 -3.68 0.94
CA ASP A 152 -11.27 -3.66 0.07
C ASP A 152 -10.00 -3.49 0.91
N ALA A 153 -9.53 -4.58 1.54
CA ALA A 153 -8.39 -4.54 2.45
C ALA A 153 -7.05 -4.29 1.74
N ASN A 154 -6.94 -4.70 0.48
CA ASN A 154 -5.69 -4.64 -0.29
C ASN A 154 -5.61 -3.45 -1.25
N ILE A 155 -6.41 -2.41 -1.05
CA ILE A 155 -6.36 -1.25 -1.94
C ILE A 155 -5.04 -0.49 -1.76
N PRO A 156 -4.30 -0.18 -2.87
CA PRO A 156 -3.07 0.59 -2.82
C PRO A 156 -3.36 2.11 -2.94
N PHE A 157 -4.34 2.63 -2.24
CA PHE A 157 -4.67 4.06 -2.20
C PHE A 157 -5.03 4.41 -0.76
N ARG A 158 -3.98 4.67 0.05
CA ARG A 158 -4.12 4.75 1.51
C ARG A 158 -3.28 5.83 2.15
N LEU A 159 -3.87 6.55 3.08
CA LEU A 159 -3.19 7.49 3.97
C LEU A 159 -3.05 6.87 5.36
N ILE A 160 -1.83 6.85 5.87
CA ILE A 160 -1.46 6.20 7.12
C ILE A 160 -0.83 7.25 8.03
N LYS A 161 -1.25 7.32 9.30
CA LYS A 161 -0.57 8.15 10.30
C LYS A 161 0.71 7.49 10.80
N LYS A 162 1.75 8.29 11.00
CA LYS A 162 3.06 7.84 11.47
C LYS A 162 2.97 6.98 12.72
N ASN A 163 2.34 7.48 13.79
CA ASN A 163 2.30 6.78 15.08
C ASN A 163 1.59 5.41 15.00
N PHE A 164 0.60 5.28 14.12
CA PHE A 164 -0.05 4.00 13.86
C PHE A 164 0.87 3.06 13.06
N LEU A 165 1.52 3.58 12.01
CA LEU A 165 2.44 2.80 11.20
C LEU A 165 3.66 2.31 12.00
N GLU A 166 4.19 3.12 12.91
CA GLU A 166 5.27 2.72 13.83
C GLU A 166 4.88 1.52 14.69
N LYS A 167 3.66 1.53 15.25
CA LYS A 167 3.13 0.40 16.01
C LYS A 167 3.02 -0.85 15.15
N PHE A 168 2.49 -0.72 13.93
CA PHE A 168 2.38 -1.83 12.99
C PHE A 168 3.74 -2.43 12.63
N ILE A 169 4.75 -1.60 12.30
CA ILE A 169 6.09 -2.06 11.91
C ILE A 169 6.79 -2.80 13.06
N LYS A 170 6.62 -2.38 14.30
CA LYS A 170 7.17 -3.10 15.47
C LYS A 170 6.60 -4.52 15.64
N LEU A 171 5.40 -4.76 15.12
CA LEU A 171 4.66 -6.01 15.22
C LEU A 171 4.71 -6.85 13.94
N SER A 172 5.39 -6.37 12.88
CA SER A 172 5.40 -6.98 11.56
C SER A 172 6.80 -7.24 11.05
N SER A 173 6.90 -7.98 9.95
CA SER A 173 8.14 -8.37 9.28
C SER A 173 8.06 -8.03 7.80
N ASN A 174 9.22 -7.87 7.16
CA ASN A 174 9.33 -7.69 5.70
C ASN A 174 8.95 -8.94 4.90
N LYS A 175 8.82 -10.08 5.55
CA LYS A 175 8.47 -11.35 4.91
C LYS A 175 7.01 -11.45 4.48
N TYR A 176 6.14 -10.58 4.98
CA TYR A 176 4.71 -10.63 4.67
C TYR A 176 4.42 -10.23 3.22
N ILE A 177 3.67 -11.08 2.53
CA ILE A 177 3.34 -10.88 1.10
C ILE A 177 2.28 -9.79 0.90
N ALA A 178 1.46 -9.51 1.92
CA ALA A 178 0.37 -8.54 1.83
C ALA A 178 0.28 -7.61 3.05
N PRO A 179 1.31 -6.79 3.34
CA PRO A 179 1.29 -5.86 4.48
C PRO A 179 0.11 -4.89 4.44
N ASN A 180 -0.43 -4.62 3.26
CA ASN A 180 -1.62 -3.80 3.07
C ASN A 180 -2.87 -4.38 3.72
N ILE A 181 -3.05 -5.68 3.66
CA ILE A 181 -4.16 -6.38 4.32
C ILE A 181 -3.94 -6.37 5.83
N LEU A 182 -2.73 -6.73 6.28
CA LEU A 182 -2.41 -6.79 7.69
C LEU A 182 -2.58 -5.44 8.41
N ILE A 183 -2.11 -4.33 7.79
CA ILE A 183 -2.27 -3.00 8.36
C ILE A 183 -3.74 -2.58 8.43
N THR A 184 -4.56 -3.00 7.47
CA THR A 184 -6.01 -2.74 7.48
C THR A 184 -6.70 -3.53 8.60
N LEU A 185 -6.30 -4.79 8.81
CA LEU A 185 -6.80 -5.63 9.90
C LEU A 185 -6.36 -5.11 11.27
N PHE A 186 -5.16 -4.56 11.37
CA PHE A 186 -4.61 -4.00 12.62
C PHE A 186 -5.31 -2.70 13.03
N SER A 187 -5.76 -1.87 12.09
CA SER A 187 -6.38 -0.59 12.38
C SER A 187 -7.73 -0.74 13.11
N LYS A 188 -7.90 0.02 14.18
CA LYS A 188 -9.19 0.17 14.90
C LYS A 188 -10.01 1.32 14.37
N LYS A 189 -9.40 2.31 13.74
CA LYS A 189 -10.02 3.57 13.28
C LYS A 189 -9.73 3.77 11.80
N THR A 190 -10.42 3.01 10.95
CA THR A 190 -10.31 3.10 9.48
C THR A 190 -11.50 3.83 8.88
N LEU A 191 -11.23 4.77 7.99
CA LEU A 191 -12.23 5.41 7.15
C LEU A 191 -12.08 4.96 5.70
N PHE A 192 -13.18 4.60 5.06
CA PHE A 192 -13.23 4.25 3.64
C PHE A 192 -13.82 5.38 2.81
N ILE A 193 -13.16 5.77 1.72
CA ILE A 193 -13.59 6.83 0.82
C ILE A 193 -13.66 6.28 -0.60
N LYS A 194 -14.78 6.52 -1.28
CA LYS A 194 -14.94 6.13 -2.69
C LYS A 194 -13.92 6.84 -3.57
N VAL A 195 -13.16 6.09 -4.37
CA VAL A 195 -12.17 6.60 -5.31
C VAL A 195 -12.40 6.08 -6.73
N LYS A 196 -11.99 6.86 -7.72
CA LYS A 196 -12.00 6.46 -9.11
C LYS A 196 -10.91 5.41 -9.36
N HIS A 197 -11.28 4.36 -10.07
CA HIS A 197 -10.36 3.29 -10.46
C HIS A 197 -10.48 3.07 -11.97
N PHE A 198 -9.37 3.18 -12.66
CA PHE A 198 -9.28 3.06 -14.11
C PHE A 198 -8.77 1.68 -14.51
N GLN A 199 -9.00 1.32 -15.76
CA GLN A 199 -8.31 0.18 -16.35
C GLN A 199 -6.83 0.53 -16.52
N ARG A 200 -5.96 -0.46 -16.33
CA ARG A 200 -4.53 -0.32 -16.59
C ARG A 200 -4.31 0.05 -18.07
N SER A 201 -3.56 1.11 -18.31
CA SER A 201 -3.34 1.63 -19.67
C SER A 201 -2.24 0.86 -20.42
N LYS A 202 -1.21 0.36 -19.70
CA LYS A 202 -0.06 -0.34 -20.28
C LYS A 202 0.38 -1.50 -19.37
N GLY A 203 0.93 -2.55 -19.99
CA GLY A 203 1.40 -3.77 -19.30
C GLY A 203 0.32 -4.82 -19.05
N ASN A 204 0.68 -6.09 -19.17
CA ASN A 204 -0.21 -7.24 -18.96
C ASN A 204 0.01 -7.84 -17.58
N ILE A 205 -1.06 -7.98 -16.81
CA ILE A 205 -1.06 -8.82 -15.60
C ILE A 205 -2.10 -9.91 -15.77
N ASN A 206 -1.67 -11.01 -16.35
CA ASN A 206 -2.42 -12.25 -16.30
C ASN A 206 -1.80 -13.16 -15.23
N TRP A 207 -2.41 -13.19 -14.06
CA TRP A 207 -2.08 -14.21 -13.08
C TRP A 207 -2.84 -15.49 -13.43
N PRO A 208 -2.15 -16.59 -13.71
CA PRO A 208 -2.80 -17.89 -13.86
C PRO A 208 -3.62 -18.23 -12.61
N ILE A 209 -4.78 -18.88 -12.78
CA ILE A 209 -5.69 -19.22 -11.67
C ILE A 209 -4.96 -19.98 -10.56
N LYS A 210 -4.07 -20.92 -10.91
CA LYS A 210 -3.24 -21.65 -9.95
C LYS A 210 -2.36 -20.74 -9.09
N LYS A 211 -1.77 -19.70 -9.69
CA LYS A 211 -0.95 -18.71 -8.97
C LYS A 211 -1.80 -17.86 -8.02
N LEU A 212 -3.02 -17.50 -8.44
CA LEU A 212 -3.97 -16.76 -7.62
C LEU A 212 -4.45 -17.58 -6.42
N PHE A 213 -4.75 -18.86 -6.62
CA PHE A 213 -5.13 -19.78 -5.55
C PHE A 213 -4.01 -19.96 -4.53
N ASN A 214 -2.78 -20.26 -4.99
CA ASN A 214 -1.63 -20.40 -4.11
C ASN A 214 -1.33 -19.14 -3.31
N PHE A 215 -1.49 -17.97 -3.94
CA PHE A 215 -1.38 -16.68 -3.24
C PHE A 215 -2.45 -16.54 -2.15
N GLY A 216 -3.69 -16.92 -2.44
CA GLY A 216 -4.79 -16.89 -1.47
C GLY A 216 -4.54 -17.76 -0.25
N VAL A 217 -4.06 -19.01 -0.45
CA VAL A 217 -3.70 -19.92 0.65
C VAL A 217 -2.57 -19.34 1.50
N LYS A 218 -1.48 -18.89 0.86
CA LYS A 218 -0.36 -18.26 1.58
C LYS A 218 -0.82 -17.04 2.37
N LEU A 219 -1.68 -16.22 1.81
CA LEU A 219 -2.23 -15.05 2.47
C LEU A 219 -3.02 -15.41 3.72
N ILE A 220 -3.88 -16.43 3.68
CA ILE A 220 -4.66 -16.88 4.84
C ILE A 220 -3.72 -17.37 5.95
N LEU A 221 -2.73 -18.20 5.62
CA LEU A 221 -1.75 -18.69 6.58
C LEU A 221 -0.97 -17.55 7.24
N GLU A 222 -0.52 -16.59 6.44
CA GLU A 222 0.17 -15.39 6.92
C GLU A 222 -0.69 -14.55 7.89
N ILE A 223 -1.97 -14.36 7.56
CA ILE A 223 -2.90 -13.61 8.42
C ILE A 223 -3.13 -14.33 9.75
N VAL A 224 -3.24 -15.66 9.74
CA VAL A 224 -3.40 -16.48 10.97
C VAL A 224 -2.14 -16.39 11.83
N GLU A 225 -0.96 -16.57 11.23
CA GLU A 225 0.33 -16.45 11.93
C GLU A 225 0.48 -15.06 12.57
N TRP A 226 0.22 -14.02 11.80
CA TRP A 226 0.32 -12.65 12.28
C TRP A 226 -0.64 -12.34 13.44
N LYS A 227 -1.87 -12.85 13.40
CA LYS A 227 -2.82 -12.71 14.52
C LYS A 227 -2.27 -13.37 15.79
N ASN A 228 -1.64 -14.53 15.67
CA ASN A 228 -1.05 -15.24 16.82
C ASN A 228 0.13 -14.45 17.42
N VAL A 229 0.98 -13.84 16.57
CA VAL A 229 2.08 -12.98 17.01
C VAL A 229 1.55 -11.79 17.81
N ILE A 230 0.54 -11.10 17.30
CA ILE A 230 -0.07 -9.95 17.97
C ILE A 230 -0.71 -10.37 19.29
N SER A 231 -1.47 -11.45 19.30
CA SER A 231 -2.14 -11.93 20.53
C SER A 231 -1.14 -12.28 21.65
N LYS A 232 -0.01 -12.89 21.30
CA LYS A 232 1.08 -13.18 22.26
C LYS A 232 1.72 -11.90 22.83
N GLN A 233 1.92 -10.88 22.00
CA GLN A 233 2.52 -9.62 22.45
C GLN A 233 1.58 -8.81 23.35
N PHE A 234 0.27 -8.81 23.06
CA PHE A 234 -0.73 -8.19 23.95
C PHE A 234 -0.79 -8.87 25.32
N LYS A 235 -0.71 -10.21 25.39
CA LYS A 235 -0.66 -10.94 26.66
C LYS A 235 0.60 -10.62 27.46
N LYS A 236 1.77 -10.51 26.81
CA LYS A 236 3.02 -10.11 27.49
C LYS A 236 2.97 -8.69 28.06
N SER A 237 2.32 -7.74 27.39
CA SER A 237 2.20 -6.37 27.89
C SER A 237 1.23 -6.21 29.07
N GLN A 238 0.29 -7.15 29.27
CA GLN A 238 -0.63 -7.15 30.40
C GLN A 238 -0.13 -7.98 31.59
N GLY A 239 0.83 -8.90 31.38
CA GLY A 239 1.41 -9.72 32.44
C GLY A 239 2.62 -9.10 33.16
N ASN A 240 3.07 -7.92 32.72
CA ASN A 240 4.17 -7.15 33.31
C ASN A 240 3.69 -5.84 33.99
N SER A 241 2.40 -5.73 34.30
CA SER A 241 1.80 -4.61 35.04
C SER A 241 1.31 -5.12 36.45
#